data_a22ccbf0350c9ad8a9873973deb585ac
#
_entry.id   a22ccbf0350c9ad8a9873973deb585ac
#
_cell.length_a   1.000
_cell.length_b   1.000
_cell.length_c   1.000
_cell.angle_alpha   90.00
_cell.angle_beta   90.00
_cell.angle_gamma   90.00
#
_symmetry.space_group_name_H-M   'P 1'
#
loop_
_entity.id
_entity.type
_entity.pdbx_description
1 polymer ?
#
loop_
_entity_poly.entity_id
_entity_poly.type
_entity_poly.pdbx_seq_one_letter_code
_entity_poly.pdbx_strand_id
1 'polypeptide(L)'
;MTHSPITRRHSLLALAGLTALVAAPHGFAAARPHVEVWKSPSCGCCKDWITHLEANGFEVTAFDTGNTDVRAQLGMPQQYGSCHTARVGGYALEGHVPAREVHRLLKEKPSAVGLAVPAMPVGSPGMDGPEYGSRKDPYDVLLVQRDGKASVYQAYR
;
A
#
# COMPACT_ATOMS: atom_id res chain seq x y z
N MET A 1 85.55 39.98 -22.77
CA MET A 1 84.47 39.43 -23.62
C MET A 1 83.98 38.13 -22.98
N THR A 2 82.97 38.20 -22.16
CA THR A 2 82.48 37.04 -21.38
C THR A 2 81.02 36.93 -21.59
N HIS A 3 80.57 35.85 -22.31
CA HIS A 3 79.18 35.52 -22.56
C HIS A 3 78.70 34.67 -21.40
N SER A 4 77.62 35.13 -20.72
CA SER A 4 76.81 34.32 -19.78
C SER A 4 75.75 33.52 -20.47
N PRO A 5 75.54 32.23 -20.16
CA PRO A 5 74.45 31.48 -20.68
C PRO A 5 73.13 31.64 -19.84
N ILE A 6 72.07 31.85 -20.53
CA ILE A 6 70.74 31.96 -20.00
C ILE A 6 70.18 30.54 -19.68
N THR A 7 69.90 30.24 -18.42
CA THR A 7 69.27 29.00 -17.96
C THR A 7 67.72 29.12 -18.08
N ARG A 8 67.13 28.35 -18.98
CA ARG A 8 65.68 28.18 -19.08
C ARG A 8 65.20 27.27 -17.96
N ARG A 9 64.48 27.84 -16.99
CA ARG A 9 63.71 27.07 -16.01
C ARG A 9 62.41 26.62 -16.64
N HIS A 10 62.24 25.33 -16.86
CA HIS A 10 60.92 24.72 -17.22
C HIS A 10 60.07 24.56 -15.96
N SER A 11 59.05 25.37 -15.82
CA SER A 11 58.01 25.21 -14.81
C SER A 11 57.00 24.15 -15.28
N LEU A 12 57.08 22.96 -14.70
CA LEU A 12 56.04 21.91 -14.85
C LEU A 12 54.90 22.26 -13.93
N LEU A 13 53.77 22.74 -14.49
CA LEU A 13 52.50 22.88 -13.80
C LEU A 13 51.83 21.50 -13.77
N ALA A 14 51.84 20.84 -12.60
CA ALA A 14 51.05 19.63 -12.35
C ALA A 14 49.58 20.02 -12.12
N LEU A 15 48.71 19.74 -13.09
CA LEU A 15 47.25 19.80 -12.89
C LEU A 15 46.84 18.58 -12.05
N ALA A 16 46.57 18.78 -10.77
CA ALA A 16 45.89 17.77 -9.94
C ALA A 16 44.40 17.80 -10.25
N GLY A 17 43.92 16.83 -11.06
CA GLY A 17 42.51 16.62 -11.34
C GLY A 17 41.81 16.08 -10.10
N LEU A 18 40.99 16.90 -9.45
CA LEU A 18 40.13 16.51 -8.34
C LEU A 18 38.89 15.81 -8.91
N THR A 19 38.90 14.47 -9.01
CA THR A 19 37.70 13.68 -9.38
C THR A 19 36.76 13.62 -8.18
N ALA A 20 35.72 14.47 -8.19
CA ALA A 20 34.67 14.42 -7.23
C ALA A 20 33.82 13.13 -7.49
N LEU A 21 33.95 12.17 -6.59
CA LEU A 21 33.12 10.96 -6.58
C LEU A 21 31.70 11.37 -6.15
N VAL A 22 30.79 11.54 -7.11
CA VAL A 22 29.39 11.80 -6.83
C VAL A 22 28.77 10.50 -6.33
N ALA A 23 28.63 10.35 -5.01
CA ALA A 23 27.88 9.26 -4.40
C ALA A 23 26.39 9.45 -4.74
N ALA A 24 25.88 8.63 -5.68
CA ALA A 24 24.46 8.58 -5.95
C ALA A 24 23.73 8.07 -4.70
N PRO A 25 22.67 8.75 -4.24
CA PRO A 25 21.88 8.26 -3.11
C PRO A 25 21.26 6.91 -3.52
N HIS A 26 21.64 5.84 -2.83
CA HIS A 26 20.98 4.54 -2.97
C HIS A 26 19.58 4.72 -2.37
N GLY A 27 18.59 4.94 -3.23
CA GLY A 27 17.18 4.95 -2.83
C GLY A 27 16.84 3.57 -2.27
N PHE A 28 16.70 3.46 -0.94
CA PHE A 28 16.07 2.30 -0.35
C PHE A 28 14.64 2.24 -0.89
N ALA A 29 14.35 1.26 -1.74
CA ALA A 29 12.97 0.96 -2.10
C ALA A 29 12.22 0.70 -0.79
N ALA A 30 11.21 1.53 -0.48
CA ALA A 30 10.40 1.34 0.70
C ALA A 30 9.79 -0.07 0.66
N ALA A 31 9.94 -0.83 1.75
CA ALA A 31 9.37 -2.17 1.85
C ALA A 31 7.86 -2.09 1.61
N ARG A 32 7.32 -3.02 0.81
CA ARG A 32 5.89 -3.09 0.54
C ARG A 32 5.14 -3.37 1.85
N PRO A 33 4.03 -2.67 2.14
CA PRO A 33 3.23 -2.98 3.31
C PRO A 33 2.70 -4.41 3.20
N HIS A 34 2.87 -5.21 4.27
CA HIS A 34 2.39 -6.58 4.33
C HIS A 34 0.95 -6.63 4.82
N VAL A 35 0.11 -7.38 4.11
CA VAL A 35 -1.32 -7.61 4.39
C VAL A 35 -1.57 -9.07 4.63
N GLU A 36 -2.18 -9.41 5.74
CA GLU A 36 -2.66 -10.76 6.04
C GLU A 36 -4.17 -10.81 5.81
N VAL A 37 -4.65 -11.78 5.04
CA VAL A 37 -6.05 -11.89 4.60
C VAL A 37 -6.65 -13.22 5.01
N TRP A 38 -7.75 -13.22 5.73
CA TRP A 38 -8.54 -14.39 6.11
C TRP A 38 -9.82 -14.44 5.30
N LYS A 39 -10.04 -15.53 4.58
CA LYS A 39 -11.16 -15.70 3.66
C LYS A 39 -11.60 -17.17 3.57
N SER A 40 -12.77 -17.41 2.95
CA SER A 40 -13.15 -18.76 2.54
C SER A 40 -12.27 -19.25 1.37
N PRO A 41 -11.90 -20.53 1.33
CA PRO A 41 -11.13 -21.09 0.22
C PRO A 41 -11.84 -20.95 -1.14
N SER A 42 -13.17 -20.92 -1.15
CA SER A 42 -14.01 -20.80 -2.36
C SER A 42 -14.32 -19.35 -2.78
N CYS A 43 -13.84 -18.33 -2.03
CA CYS A 43 -14.13 -16.93 -2.32
C CYS A 43 -13.34 -16.43 -3.54
N GLY A 44 -13.99 -16.37 -4.73
CA GLY A 44 -13.39 -15.89 -5.98
C GLY A 44 -13.05 -14.40 -5.90
N CYS A 45 -14.05 -13.54 -5.60
CA CYS A 45 -13.86 -12.09 -5.49
C CYS A 45 -12.80 -11.67 -4.47
N CYS A 46 -12.57 -12.49 -3.42
CA CYS A 46 -11.49 -12.25 -2.47
C CYS A 46 -10.10 -12.45 -3.12
N LYS A 47 -9.97 -13.40 -4.05
CA LYS A 47 -8.72 -13.60 -4.81
C LYS A 47 -8.45 -12.42 -5.73
N ASP A 48 -9.48 -11.92 -6.39
CA ASP A 48 -9.37 -10.77 -7.28
C ASP A 48 -9.02 -9.49 -6.49
N TRP A 49 -9.59 -9.32 -5.28
CA TRP A 49 -9.19 -8.23 -4.38
C TRP A 49 -7.72 -8.34 -3.92
N ILE A 50 -7.23 -9.55 -3.63
CA ILE A 50 -5.81 -9.80 -3.30
C ILE A 50 -4.95 -9.38 -4.49
N THR A 51 -5.28 -9.81 -5.71
CA THR A 51 -4.58 -9.42 -6.94
C THR A 51 -4.56 -7.90 -7.11
N HIS A 52 -5.69 -7.21 -6.80
CA HIS A 52 -5.74 -5.75 -6.81
C HIS A 52 -4.75 -5.14 -5.81
N LEU A 53 -4.64 -5.65 -4.59
CA LEU A 53 -3.68 -5.15 -3.60
C LEU A 53 -2.23 -5.36 -4.06
N GLU A 54 -1.89 -6.55 -4.56
CA GLU A 54 -0.54 -6.88 -5.05
C GLU A 54 -0.13 -5.97 -6.22
N ALA A 55 -1.05 -5.74 -7.16
CA ALA A 55 -0.84 -4.81 -8.28
C ALA A 55 -0.64 -3.35 -7.83
N ASN A 56 -1.10 -3.00 -6.63
CA ASN A 56 -0.97 -1.67 -6.03
C ASN A 56 0.11 -1.60 -4.94
N GLY A 57 1.09 -2.51 -4.95
CA GLY A 57 2.31 -2.40 -4.16
C GLY A 57 2.23 -2.97 -2.75
N PHE A 58 1.26 -3.82 -2.44
CA PHE A 58 1.21 -4.58 -1.20
C PHE A 58 1.84 -5.97 -1.39
N GLU A 59 2.34 -6.53 -0.29
CA GLU A 59 2.69 -7.94 -0.17
C GLU A 59 1.57 -8.64 0.59
N VAL A 60 1.01 -9.74 0.07
CA VAL A 60 -0.18 -10.37 0.65
C VAL A 60 0.08 -11.82 1.06
N THR A 61 -0.33 -12.17 2.28
CA THR A 61 -0.43 -13.56 2.74
C THR A 61 -1.90 -13.90 2.99
N ALA A 62 -2.40 -14.95 2.33
CA ALA A 62 -3.80 -15.37 2.45
C ALA A 62 -3.94 -16.65 3.28
N PHE A 63 -4.97 -16.69 4.14
CA PHE A 63 -5.36 -17.82 4.97
C PHE A 63 -6.79 -18.25 4.61
N ASP A 64 -6.94 -19.50 4.16
CA ASP A 64 -8.22 -20.08 3.72
C ASP A 64 -9.00 -20.73 4.88
N THR A 65 -9.14 -20.02 6.00
CA THR A 65 -9.71 -20.51 7.26
C THR A 65 -11.05 -19.86 7.62
N GLY A 66 -11.62 -19.03 6.71
CA GLY A 66 -12.74 -18.14 7.04
C GLY A 66 -12.26 -16.91 7.82
N ASN A 67 -13.16 -15.95 8.05
CA ASN A 67 -12.81 -14.64 8.60
C ASN A 67 -13.58 -14.24 9.87
N THR A 68 -14.55 -15.02 10.33
CA THR A 68 -15.43 -14.63 11.46
C THR A 68 -14.67 -14.39 12.74
N ASP A 69 -13.78 -15.32 13.13
CA ASP A 69 -13.03 -15.23 14.38
C ASP A 69 -12.02 -14.09 14.34
N VAL A 70 -11.33 -13.93 13.21
CA VAL A 70 -10.33 -12.86 13.03
C VAL A 70 -10.99 -11.49 12.99
N ARG A 71 -12.17 -11.35 12.36
CA ARG A 71 -12.95 -10.11 12.42
C ARG A 71 -13.20 -9.70 13.86
N ALA A 72 -13.66 -10.63 14.69
CA ALA A 72 -13.92 -10.36 16.11
C ALA A 72 -12.63 -10.01 16.87
N GLN A 73 -11.53 -10.75 16.65
CA GLN A 73 -10.24 -10.52 17.29
C GLN A 73 -9.64 -9.15 16.94
N LEU A 74 -9.83 -8.69 15.70
CA LEU A 74 -9.38 -7.36 15.25
C LEU A 74 -10.33 -6.23 15.67
N GLY A 75 -11.43 -6.55 16.36
CA GLY A 75 -12.40 -5.57 16.86
C GLY A 75 -13.28 -4.94 15.78
N MET A 76 -13.37 -5.57 14.60
CA MET A 76 -14.28 -5.11 13.54
C MET A 76 -15.70 -5.58 13.84
N PRO A 77 -16.68 -4.65 14.04
CA PRO A 77 -18.06 -5.03 14.37
C PRO A 77 -18.72 -5.84 13.27
N GLN A 78 -19.50 -6.85 13.67
CA GLN A 78 -20.19 -7.77 12.75
C GLN A 78 -21.12 -7.07 11.74
N GLN A 79 -21.68 -5.93 12.11
CA GLN A 79 -22.57 -5.14 11.23
C GLN A 79 -21.86 -4.61 9.97
N TYR A 80 -20.52 -4.52 9.97
CA TYR A 80 -19.72 -4.13 8.81
C TYR A 80 -19.14 -5.32 8.07
N GLY A 81 -19.53 -6.54 8.46
CA GLY A 81 -18.98 -7.78 7.94
C GLY A 81 -19.13 -7.96 6.44
N SER A 82 -18.10 -8.54 5.81
CA SER A 82 -18.01 -8.88 4.40
C SER A 82 -17.39 -10.26 4.21
N CYS A 83 -16.97 -10.59 2.98
CA CYS A 83 -16.51 -11.93 2.60
C CYS A 83 -15.08 -12.25 3.06
N HIS A 84 -14.28 -11.26 3.46
CA HIS A 84 -12.94 -11.42 4.01
C HIS A 84 -12.63 -10.31 5.02
N THR A 85 -11.69 -10.62 5.91
CA THR A 85 -11.09 -9.68 6.85
C THR A 85 -9.58 -9.69 6.65
N ALA A 86 -8.94 -8.54 6.69
CA ALA A 86 -7.49 -8.45 6.57
C ALA A 86 -6.90 -7.58 7.69
N ARG A 87 -5.57 -7.70 7.88
CA ARG A 87 -4.77 -6.88 8.79
C ARG A 87 -3.62 -6.24 8.05
N VAL A 88 -3.42 -4.93 8.24
CA VAL A 88 -2.29 -4.19 7.70
C VAL A 88 -1.89 -3.06 8.65
N GLY A 89 -0.61 -2.96 9.01
CA GLY A 89 -0.10 -1.87 9.84
C GLY A 89 -0.84 -1.66 11.17
N GLY A 90 -1.43 -2.73 11.74
CA GLY A 90 -2.22 -2.70 12.97
C GLY A 90 -3.71 -2.35 12.76
N TYR A 91 -4.17 -2.13 11.53
CA TYR A 91 -5.56 -1.87 11.18
C TYR A 91 -6.26 -3.12 10.65
N ALA A 92 -7.56 -3.23 10.92
CA ALA A 92 -8.44 -4.17 10.25
C ALA A 92 -8.94 -3.59 8.92
N LEU A 93 -9.01 -4.43 7.89
CA LEU A 93 -9.71 -4.14 6.65
C LEU A 93 -10.83 -5.18 6.50
N GLU A 94 -12.02 -4.72 6.20
CA GLU A 94 -13.18 -5.61 6.01
C GLU A 94 -13.74 -5.43 4.60
N GLY A 95 -13.77 -6.51 3.83
CA GLY A 95 -14.30 -6.51 2.47
C GLY A 95 -13.42 -5.73 1.46
N HIS A 96 -14.03 -5.30 0.39
CA HIS A 96 -13.39 -4.84 -0.84
C HIS A 96 -12.87 -3.39 -0.77
N VAL A 97 -12.07 -3.07 0.26
CA VAL A 97 -11.46 -1.74 0.45
C VAL A 97 -10.43 -1.50 -0.67
N PRO A 98 -10.56 -0.40 -1.45
CA PRO A 98 -9.60 -0.12 -2.50
C PRO A 98 -8.18 0.19 -1.96
N ALA A 99 -7.17 -0.23 -2.68
CA ALA A 99 -5.76 -0.07 -2.30
C ALA A 99 -5.37 1.39 -2.00
N ARG A 100 -5.98 2.34 -2.73
CA ARG A 100 -5.77 3.78 -2.51
C ARG A 100 -6.15 4.20 -1.10
N GLU A 101 -7.29 3.72 -0.60
CA GLU A 101 -7.77 4.02 0.75
C GLU A 101 -6.93 3.32 1.81
N VAL A 102 -6.41 2.12 1.51
CA VAL A 102 -5.46 1.43 2.41
C VAL A 102 -4.15 2.22 2.51
N HIS A 103 -3.58 2.69 1.40
CA HIS A 103 -2.39 3.55 1.43
C HIS A 103 -2.64 4.85 2.21
N ARG A 104 -3.82 5.47 2.02
CA ARG A 104 -4.22 6.68 2.74
C ARG A 104 -4.32 6.42 4.25
N LEU A 105 -4.94 5.30 4.66
CA LEU A 105 -5.04 4.88 6.06
C LEU A 105 -3.65 4.73 6.70
N LEU A 106 -2.74 4.03 6.03
CA LEU A 106 -1.37 3.81 6.53
C LEU A 106 -0.56 5.12 6.63
N LYS A 107 -0.85 6.10 5.78
CA LYS A 107 -0.22 7.43 5.81
C LYS A 107 -0.81 8.31 6.92
N GLU A 108 -2.14 8.38 7.03
CA GLU A 108 -2.85 9.25 7.99
C GLU A 108 -2.79 8.73 9.43
N LYS A 109 -2.72 7.42 9.61
CA LYS A 109 -2.63 6.73 10.91
C LYS A 109 -3.68 7.18 11.94
N PRO A 110 -4.97 7.22 11.59
CA PRO A 110 -6.01 7.64 12.52
C PRO A 110 -6.14 6.65 13.69
N SER A 111 -6.62 7.13 14.84
CA SER A 111 -6.97 6.26 15.96
C SER A 111 -8.31 5.56 15.70
N ALA A 112 -8.27 4.43 15.00
CA ALA A 112 -9.44 3.68 14.54
C ALA A 112 -9.19 2.16 14.62
N VAL A 113 -10.24 1.35 14.43
CA VAL A 113 -10.14 -0.09 14.19
C VAL A 113 -9.59 -0.33 12.78
N GLY A 114 -10.13 0.38 11.78
CA GLY A 114 -9.71 0.23 10.40
C GLY A 114 -10.77 0.71 9.40
N LEU A 115 -10.74 0.12 8.21
CA LEU A 115 -11.68 0.45 7.13
C LEU A 115 -12.61 -0.72 6.82
N ALA A 116 -13.84 -0.41 6.39
CA ALA A 116 -14.79 -1.40 5.95
C ALA A 116 -15.51 -0.98 4.66
N VAL A 117 -15.71 -1.94 3.75
CA VAL A 117 -16.69 -1.90 2.67
C VAL A 117 -17.67 -3.04 2.93
N PRO A 118 -18.79 -2.76 3.62
CA PRO A 118 -19.78 -3.79 3.94
C PRO A 118 -20.38 -4.40 2.67
N ALA A 119 -20.78 -5.65 2.75
CA ALA A 119 -21.29 -6.43 1.61
C ALA A 119 -20.21 -6.59 0.50
N MET A 120 -20.63 -6.63 -0.75
CA MET A 120 -19.79 -6.84 -1.93
C MET A 120 -20.34 -5.98 -3.08
N PRO A 121 -20.22 -4.64 -3.01
CA PRO A 121 -20.79 -3.76 -4.04
C PRO A 121 -20.08 -3.98 -5.38
N VAL A 122 -20.86 -4.14 -6.43
CA VAL A 122 -20.35 -4.26 -7.80
C VAL A 122 -19.61 -2.98 -8.18
N GLY A 123 -18.44 -3.12 -8.78
CA GLY A 123 -17.54 -2.00 -9.10
C GLY A 123 -16.52 -1.69 -8.01
N SER A 124 -16.60 -2.33 -6.83
CA SER A 124 -15.46 -2.34 -5.89
C SER A 124 -14.37 -3.30 -6.38
N PRO A 125 -13.09 -3.12 -5.98
CA PRO A 125 -12.00 -4.00 -6.42
C PRO A 125 -12.28 -5.48 -6.14
N GLY A 126 -12.18 -6.34 -7.16
CA GLY A 126 -12.54 -7.74 -7.09
C GLY A 126 -14.03 -8.03 -7.31
N MET A 127 -14.85 -6.98 -7.50
CA MET A 127 -16.24 -7.02 -7.93
C MET A 127 -16.45 -6.15 -9.18
N ASP A 128 -15.40 -6.00 -9.98
CA ASP A 128 -15.31 -5.14 -11.15
C ASP A 128 -14.85 -5.90 -12.41
N GLY A 129 -14.91 -7.23 -12.35
CA GLY A 129 -14.57 -8.12 -13.46
C GLY A 129 -15.57 -8.03 -14.62
N PRO A 130 -15.23 -8.64 -15.78
CA PRO A 130 -16.05 -8.59 -17.00
C PRO A 130 -17.45 -9.21 -16.82
N GLU A 131 -17.64 -10.10 -15.87
CA GLU A 131 -18.92 -10.71 -15.52
C GLU A 131 -19.97 -9.71 -15.02
N TYR A 132 -19.53 -8.55 -14.51
CA TYR A 132 -20.40 -7.47 -14.03
C TYR A 132 -20.72 -6.44 -15.11
N GLY A 133 -20.07 -6.52 -16.29
CA GLY A 133 -20.25 -5.59 -17.39
C GLY A 133 -19.89 -4.14 -16.99
N SER A 134 -20.78 -3.19 -17.33
CA SER A 134 -20.61 -1.77 -16.97
C SER A 134 -21.30 -1.39 -15.63
N ARG A 135 -21.87 -2.35 -14.93
CA ARG A 135 -22.60 -2.09 -13.69
C ARG A 135 -21.63 -1.61 -12.59
N LYS A 136 -22.03 -0.56 -11.88
CA LYS A 136 -21.36 -0.03 -10.70
C LYS A 136 -22.40 0.38 -9.67
N ASP A 137 -22.32 -0.20 -8.50
CA ASP A 137 -23.16 0.20 -7.37
C ASP A 137 -22.47 1.33 -6.60
N PRO A 138 -23.18 2.36 -6.13
CA PRO A 138 -22.58 3.32 -5.21
C PRO A 138 -22.25 2.65 -3.88
N TYR A 139 -21.09 2.96 -3.30
CA TYR A 139 -20.69 2.44 -1.99
C TYR A 139 -19.81 3.43 -1.23
N ASP A 140 -19.71 3.21 0.06
CA ASP A 140 -18.84 3.97 0.94
C ASP A 140 -17.75 3.06 1.53
N VAL A 141 -16.53 3.58 1.57
CA VAL A 141 -15.49 3.08 2.47
C VAL A 141 -15.69 3.76 3.81
N LEU A 142 -15.90 2.97 4.84
CA LEU A 142 -16.17 3.43 6.20
C LEU A 142 -14.89 3.41 7.05
N LEU A 143 -14.63 4.45 7.82
CA LEU A 143 -13.66 4.46 8.91
C LEU A 143 -14.37 4.00 10.19
N VAL A 144 -13.99 2.82 10.68
CA VAL A 144 -14.59 2.21 11.87
C VAL A 144 -13.78 2.62 13.11
N GLN A 145 -14.45 3.28 14.04
CA GLN A 145 -13.87 3.79 15.28
C GLN A 145 -13.80 2.70 16.36
N ARG A 146 -12.99 2.93 17.39
CA ARG A 146 -12.82 2.00 18.51
C ARG A 146 -14.09 1.83 19.36
N ASP A 147 -15.03 2.78 19.29
CA ASP A 147 -16.36 2.68 19.95
C ASP A 147 -17.40 1.92 19.11
N GLY A 148 -16.99 1.35 17.99
CA GLY A 148 -17.82 0.57 17.07
C GLY A 148 -18.67 1.40 16.11
N LYS A 149 -18.62 2.74 16.17
CA LYS A 149 -19.26 3.61 15.19
C LYS A 149 -18.41 3.73 13.93
N ALA A 150 -19.03 4.16 12.84
CA ALA A 150 -18.31 4.43 11.60
C ALA A 150 -18.72 5.78 11.00
N SER A 151 -17.78 6.36 10.25
CA SER A 151 -18.00 7.53 9.41
C SER A 151 -17.54 7.24 7.98
N VAL A 152 -18.09 7.95 7.01
CA VAL A 152 -17.66 7.83 5.61
C VAL A 152 -16.22 8.35 5.48
N TYR A 153 -15.32 7.47 5.08
CA TYR A 153 -13.93 7.79 4.78
C TYR A 153 -13.76 8.21 3.33
N GLN A 154 -14.41 7.50 2.42
CA GLN A 154 -14.47 7.81 0.99
C GLN A 154 -15.80 7.33 0.41
N ALA A 155 -16.46 8.16 -0.37
CA ALA A 155 -17.67 7.81 -1.12
C ALA A 155 -17.32 7.51 -2.58
N TYR A 156 -17.91 6.45 -3.12
CA TYR A 156 -17.89 6.05 -4.54
C TYR A 156 -19.32 6.16 -5.08
N ARG A 157 -19.48 6.97 -6.14
CA ARG A 157 -20.80 7.29 -6.74
C ARG A 157 -20.77 7.01 -8.23
#